data_0c706a819145a86f53aa983c6e609b00
#
_entry.id   0c706a819145a86f53aa983c6e609b00
#
_cell.length_a   1.000
_cell.length_b   1.000
_cell.length_c   1.000
_cell.angle_alpha   90.00
_cell.angle_beta   90.00
_cell.angle_gamma   90.00
#
_symmetry.space_group_name_H-M   'P 1'
#
loop_
_entity.id
_entity.type
_entity.pdbx_description
1 polymer ?
#
loop_
_entity_poly.entity_id
_entity_poly.type
_entity_poly.pdbx_seq_one_letter_code
_entity_poly.pdbx_strand_id
1 'polypeptide(L)'
;MNKPILYSACPHDCPSTCALEVELDQGGRIDRVRGAIENSYTNGVICSKVARYSERIHHPDRLTTPLRRKGGKQSGDFEPISWESALDETAEQLLKAEQRYGSETVWPYFFAGTMGLVMRDGINRLRHAKQYSGEHKTICTTPSFNGFIAGTGKLAGVDPREMSDSDQVILWGTNAASTQVNVMSHVLKGRQQRGARLVVVDTYNNATAKQADLFVCVRPGTDGALACGIM
;
A
#
# COMPACT_ATOMS: atom_id res chain seq x y z
N MET A 1 4.88 -20.81 28.61
CA MET A 1 4.11 -19.58 28.94
C MET A 1 3.57 -19.02 27.64
N ASN A 2 2.28 -18.66 27.58
CA ASN A 2 1.71 -18.04 26.39
C ASN A 2 2.36 -16.65 26.21
N LYS A 3 2.86 -16.37 25.02
CA LYS A 3 3.38 -15.05 24.68
C LYS A 3 2.25 -14.01 24.63
N PRO A 4 2.48 -12.77 25.07
CA PRO A 4 1.49 -11.71 24.91
C PRO A 4 1.16 -11.51 23.43
N ILE A 5 -0.13 -11.43 23.10
CA ILE A 5 -0.63 -11.13 21.74
C ILE A 5 -1.28 -9.77 21.77
N LEU A 6 -0.87 -8.89 20.86
CA LEU A 6 -1.52 -7.60 20.60
C LEU A 6 -2.20 -7.64 19.25
N TYR A 7 -3.36 -6.99 19.16
CA TYR A 7 -4.09 -6.86 17.91
C TYR A 7 -3.73 -5.56 17.20
N SER A 8 -3.61 -5.62 15.88
CA SER A 8 -3.29 -4.47 15.04
C SER A 8 -3.90 -4.64 13.65
N ALA A 9 -3.70 -3.63 12.81
CA ALA A 9 -4.08 -3.68 11.40
C ALA A 9 -2.86 -3.44 10.51
N CYS A 10 -2.86 -4.01 9.32
CA CYS A 10 -1.82 -3.79 8.33
C CYS A 10 -1.81 -2.33 7.87
N PRO A 11 -0.65 -1.64 7.90
CA PRO A 11 -0.57 -0.22 7.53
C PRO A 11 -0.44 0.02 6.01
N HIS A 12 -0.38 -1.02 5.18
CA HIS A 12 -0.29 -0.86 3.74
C HIS A 12 -1.61 -0.37 3.11
N ASP A 13 -1.50 0.34 2.01
CA ASP A 13 -2.60 0.81 1.16
C ASP A 13 -3.20 -0.30 0.27
N CYS A 14 -3.26 -1.50 0.79
CA CYS A 14 -3.76 -2.68 0.08
C CYS A 14 -5.23 -2.92 0.45
N PRO A 15 -6.11 -3.27 -0.51
CA PRO A 15 -7.53 -3.55 -0.25
C PRO A 15 -7.78 -4.68 0.74
N SER A 16 -6.78 -5.54 0.99
CA SER A 16 -6.90 -6.63 1.97
C SER A 16 -7.02 -6.14 3.41
N THR A 17 -6.52 -4.95 3.76
CA THR A 17 -6.64 -4.36 5.12
C THR A 17 -6.53 -5.37 6.26
N CYS A 18 -5.52 -6.24 6.21
CA CYS A 18 -5.42 -7.42 7.07
C CYS A 18 -5.44 -7.06 8.57
N ALA A 19 -6.26 -7.75 9.33
CA ALA A 19 -6.19 -7.76 10.78
C ALA A 19 -5.02 -8.63 11.24
N LEU A 20 -4.25 -8.13 12.20
CA LEU A 20 -2.99 -8.74 12.64
C LEU A 20 -3.02 -9.14 14.10
N GLU A 21 -2.36 -10.26 14.38
CA GLU A 21 -1.91 -10.68 15.70
C GLU A 21 -0.40 -10.51 15.78
N VAL A 22 0.06 -9.75 16.76
CA VAL A 22 1.47 -9.45 17.01
C VAL A 22 1.89 -10.13 18.30
N GLU A 23 2.76 -11.12 18.21
CA GLU A 23 3.38 -11.79 19.34
C GLU A 23 4.59 -10.99 19.81
N LEU A 24 4.71 -10.82 21.13
CA LEU A 24 5.86 -10.18 21.74
C LEU A 24 6.77 -11.23 22.39
N ASP A 25 8.07 -10.97 22.38
CA ASP A 25 9.04 -11.71 23.20
C ASP A 25 9.00 -11.24 24.66
N GLN A 26 9.81 -11.86 25.54
CA GLN A 26 9.89 -11.51 26.95
C GLN A 26 10.39 -10.07 27.19
N GLY A 27 11.09 -9.48 26.24
CA GLY A 27 11.59 -8.10 26.28
C GLY A 27 10.62 -7.07 25.71
N GLY A 28 9.39 -7.49 25.31
CA GLY A 28 8.41 -6.61 24.71
C GLY A 28 8.69 -6.26 23.22
N ARG A 29 9.61 -6.95 22.57
CA ARG A 29 9.92 -6.77 21.13
C ARG A 29 8.96 -7.60 20.29
N ILE A 30 8.67 -7.14 19.08
CA ILE A 30 7.88 -7.91 18.10
C ILE A 30 8.66 -9.16 17.72
N ASP A 31 8.13 -10.32 18.06
CA ASP A 31 8.69 -11.62 17.72
C ASP A 31 8.10 -12.13 16.41
N ARG A 32 6.76 -12.15 16.31
CA ARG A 32 6.05 -12.67 15.15
C ARG A 32 4.81 -11.86 14.82
N VAL A 33 4.51 -11.74 13.53
CA VAL A 33 3.25 -11.16 13.03
C VAL A 33 2.48 -12.24 12.29
N ARG A 34 1.20 -12.40 12.62
CA ARG A 34 0.27 -13.33 11.97
C ARG A 34 -1.03 -12.61 11.61
N GLY A 35 -1.83 -13.23 10.76
CA GLY A 35 -3.20 -12.79 10.54
C GLY A 35 -4.10 -13.17 11.72
N ALA A 36 -5.01 -12.28 12.08
CA ALA A 36 -6.01 -12.56 13.12
C ALA A 36 -7.09 -13.51 12.57
N ILE A 37 -7.20 -14.70 13.16
CA ILE A 37 -8.12 -15.75 12.71
C ILE A 37 -9.59 -15.33 12.90
N GLU A 38 -9.86 -14.61 13.98
CA GLU A 38 -11.22 -14.13 14.31
C GLU A 38 -11.77 -13.07 13.35
N ASN A 39 -10.94 -12.49 12.50
CA ASN A 39 -11.40 -11.55 11.50
C ASN A 39 -12.04 -12.29 10.31
N SER A 40 -13.35 -12.14 10.12
CA SER A 40 -14.14 -12.86 9.12
C SER A 40 -13.77 -12.56 7.67
N TYR A 41 -13.11 -11.42 7.39
CA TYR A 41 -12.64 -11.06 6.05
C TYR A 41 -11.27 -11.68 5.75
N THR A 42 -10.30 -11.49 6.62
CA THR A 42 -8.93 -11.94 6.39
C THR A 42 -8.67 -13.35 6.88
N ASN A 43 -9.43 -13.83 7.87
CA ASN A 43 -9.45 -15.20 8.40
C ASN A 43 -8.04 -15.80 8.57
N GLY A 44 -7.16 -15.04 9.24
CA GLY A 44 -5.77 -15.44 9.47
C GLY A 44 -4.82 -15.32 8.30
N VAL A 45 -5.28 -14.93 7.11
CA VAL A 45 -4.44 -14.81 5.91
C VAL A 45 -3.76 -13.45 5.86
N ILE A 46 -2.44 -13.45 5.72
CA ILE A 46 -1.61 -12.27 5.46
C ILE A 46 -0.57 -12.56 4.37
N CYS A 47 -0.08 -11.52 3.70
CA CYS A 47 0.95 -11.67 2.70
C CYS A 47 2.35 -11.86 3.33
N SER A 48 3.27 -12.43 2.58
CA SER A 48 4.65 -12.68 3.04
C SER A 48 5.41 -11.41 3.44
N LYS A 49 5.06 -10.25 2.88
CA LYS A 49 5.67 -8.97 3.25
C LYS A 49 5.42 -8.63 4.73
N VAL A 50 4.16 -8.72 5.15
CA VAL A 50 3.74 -8.37 6.51
C VAL A 50 4.13 -9.46 7.51
N ALA A 51 4.07 -10.72 7.12
CA ALA A 51 4.52 -11.83 7.98
C ALA A 51 6.00 -11.69 8.41
N ARG A 52 6.82 -10.98 7.62
CA ARG A 52 8.26 -10.76 7.88
C ARG A 52 8.57 -9.37 8.48
N TYR A 53 7.60 -8.67 9.02
CA TYR A 53 7.83 -7.33 9.60
C TYR A 53 8.75 -7.34 10.80
N SER A 54 8.74 -8.37 11.63
CA SER A 54 9.68 -8.49 12.75
C SER A 54 11.14 -8.50 12.27
N GLU A 55 11.44 -9.24 11.19
CA GLU A 55 12.76 -9.26 10.59
C GLU A 55 13.22 -7.87 10.12
N ARG A 56 12.31 -7.13 9.46
CA ARG A 56 12.58 -5.78 8.99
C ARG A 56 12.77 -4.78 10.13
N ILE A 57 11.92 -4.85 11.15
CA ILE A 57 11.95 -3.90 12.27
C ILE A 57 13.22 -4.09 13.10
N HIS A 58 13.66 -5.33 13.27
CA HIS A 58 14.83 -5.67 14.08
C HIS A 58 16.07 -6.02 13.27
N HIS A 59 16.07 -5.67 11.97
CA HIS A 59 17.23 -5.93 11.11
C HIS A 59 18.48 -5.17 11.61
N PRO A 60 19.67 -5.80 11.66
CA PRO A 60 20.89 -5.14 12.14
C PRO A 60 21.28 -3.91 11.32
N ASP A 61 20.99 -3.91 10.02
CA ASP A 61 21.29 -2.77 9.13
C ASP A 61 20.18 -1.70 9.13
N ARG A 62 19.18 -1.83 9.99
CA ARG A 62 18.14 -0.82 10.08
C ARG A 62 18.72 0.49 10.62
N LEU A 63 18.49 1.59 9.88
CA LEU A 63 18.84 2.92 10.35
C LEU A 63 18.01 3.30 11.58
N THR A 64 18.67 3.60 12.67
CA THR A 64 18.05 3.99 13.95
C THR A 64 18.31 5.45 14.32
N THR A 65 19.21 6.10 13.59
CA THR A 65 19.56 7.52 13.74
C THR A 65 19.54 8.20 12.38
N PRO A 66 19.31 9.53 12.32
CA PRO A 66 19.49 10.29 11.09
C PRO A 66 20.93 10.21 10.59
N LEU A 67 21.09 10.28 9.28
CA LEU A 67 22.39 10.26 8.64
C LEU A 67 22.60 11.54 7.84
N ARG A 68 23.76 12.20 8.01
CA ARG A 68 24.20 13.32 7.19
C ARG A 68 25.23 12.83 6.17
N ARG A 69 25.07 13.25 4.92
CA ARG A 69 26.03 12.92 3.88
C ARG A 69 27.37 13.66 4.08
N LYS A 70 28.46 12.94 3.92
CA LYS A 70 29.79 13.50 3.78
C LYS A 70 30.15 13.65 2.32
N GLY A 71 30.60 14.83 1.93
CA GLY A 71 31.02 15.08 0.55
C GLY A 71 29.89 15.23 -0.47
N GLY A 72 30.19 14.98 -1.73
CA GLY A 72 29.27 15.20 -2.86
C GLY A 72 28.12 14.18 -2.92
N LYS A 73 27.12 14.47 -3.76
CA LYS A 73 25.89 13.66 -3.90
C LYS A 73 26.12 12.17 -4.21
N GLN A 74 27.25 11.81 -4.78
CA GLN A 74 27.57 10.43 -5.20
C GLN A 74 28.60 9.73 -4.31
N SER A 75 29.03 10.38 -3.22
CA SER A 75 30.05 9.81 -2.33
C SER A 75 29.63 8.48 -1.69
N GLY A 76 28.33 8.31 -1.43
CA GLY A 76 27.84 7.15 -0.67
C GLY A 76 28.29 7.13 0.80
N ASP A 77 29.00 8.16 1.26
CA ASP A 77 29.54 8.28 2.60
C ASP A 77 28.61 9.09 3.49
N PHE A 78 28.26 8.53 4.66
CA PHE A 78 27.31 9.13 5.60
C PHE A 78 27.85 9.01 7.03
N GLU A 79 27.47 9.97 7.88
CA GLU A 79 27.75 9.95 9.31
C GLU A 79 26.45 10.05 10.12
N PRO A 80 26.34 9.34 11.25
CA PRO A 80 25.23 9.52 12.18
C PRO A 80 25.23 10.93 12.79
N ILE A 81 24.05 11.54 12.90
CA ILE A 81 23.83 12.81 13.59
C ILE A 81 22.66 12.68 14.56
N SER A 82 22.53 13.62 15.49
CA SER A 82 21.37 13.68 16.38
C SER A 82 20.09 14.06 15.62
N TRP A 83 18.92 13.69 16.16
CA TRP A 83 17.65 14.13 15.63
C TRP A 83 17.49 15.66 15.65
N GLU A 84 17.99 16.30 16.72
CA GLU A 84 17.99 17.75 16.86
C GLU A 84 18.76 18.40 15.70
N SER A 85 20.02 17.99 15.49
CA SER A 85 20.81 18.49 14.36
C SER A 85 20.16 18.24 13.00
N ALA A 86 19.54 17.07 12.81
CA ALA A 86 18.88 16.76 11.53
C ALA A 86 17.65 17.65 11.27
N LEU A 87 16.87 17.92 12.32
CA LEU A 87 15.70 18.78 12.22
C LEU A 87 16.09 20.24 11.99
N ASP A 88 17.10 20.72 12.72
CA ASP A 88 17.58 22.10 12.59
C ASP A 88 18.19 22.36 11.20
N GLU A 89 19.06 21.46 10.72
CA GLU A 89 19.64 21.56 9.38
C GLU A 89 18.56 21.51 8.28
N THR A 90 17.56 20.65 8.43
CA THR A 90 16.45 20.56 7.48
C THR A 90 15.62 21.85 7.48
N ALA A 91 15.24 22.33 8.65
CA ALA A 91 14.47 23.57 8.78
C ALA A 91 15.23 24.78 8.22
N GLU A 92 16.52 24.89 8.52
CA GLU A 92 17.37 25.96 7.99
C GLU A 92 17.42 25.96 6.45
N GLN A 93 17.58 24.78 5.82
CA GLN A 93 17.62 24.69 4.36
C GLN A 93 16.26 25.03 3.72
N LEU A 94 15.15 24.62 4.32
CA LEU A 94 13.81 24.99 3.86
C LEU A 94 13.60 26.51 3.96
N LEU A 95 13.99 27.13 5.08
CA LEU A 95 13.90 28.58 5.28
C LEU A 95 14.79 29.36 4.32
N LYS A 96 16.02 28.90 4.06
CA LYS A 96 16.91 29.52 3.05
C LYS A 96 16.30 29.46 1.64
N ALA A 97 15.70 28.32 1.27
CA ALA A 97 15.03 28.19 -0.03
C ALA A 97 13.83 29.14 -0.14
N GLU A 98 12.99 29.20 0.92
CA GLU A 98 11.86 30.10 1.02
C GLU A 98 12.27 31.58 0.90
N GLN A 99 13.29 32.01 1.66
CA GLN A 99 13.81 33.38 1.63
C GLN A 99 14.37 33.78 0.28
N ARG A 100 15.03 32.84 -0.40
CA ARG A 100 15.70 33.11 -1.69
C ARG A 100 14.77 33.07 -2.88
N TYR A 101 13.79 32.20 -2.88
CA TYR A 101 13.00 31.88 -4.05
C TYR A 101 11.47 31.97 -3.82
N GLY A 102 11.03 32.26 -2.62
CA GLY A 102 9.62 32.24 -2.20
C GLY A 102 9.16 30.87 -1.69
N SER A 103 8.07 30.87 -0.93
CA SER A 103 7.51 29.66 -0.30
C SER A 103 7.14 28.56 -1.32
N GLU A 104 6.69 28.96 -2.50
CA GLU A 104 6.26 28.05 -3.56
C GLU A 104 7.40 27.20 -4.14
N THR A 105 8.66 27.55 -3.89
CA THR A 105 9.81 26.74 -4.30
C THR A 105 9.93 25.45 -3.53
N VAL A 106 9.31 25.37 -2.35
CA VAL A 106 9.28 24.14 -1.55
C VAL A 106 8.04 23.34 -1.93
N TRP A 107 8.27 22.18 -2.46
CA TRP A 107 7.21 21.24 -2.86
C TRP A 107 7.34 19.92 -2.10
N PRO A 108 6.63 19.76 -0.97
CA PRO A 108 6.59 18.49 -0.26
C PRO A 108 5.86 17.44 -1.08
N TYR A 109 6.62 16.60 -1.76
CA TYR A 109 6.09 15.51 -2.57
C TYR A 109 5.96 14.24 -1.72
N PHE A 110 4.77 13.67 -1.69
CA PHE A 110 4.51 12.40 -1.02
C PHE A 110 3.47 11.59 -1.79
N PHE A 111 3.51 10.29 -1.61
CA PHE A 111 2.51 9.41 -2.21
C PHE A 111 2.18 8.23 -1.28
N ALA A 112 1.18 7.43 -1.70
CA ALA A 112 0.70 6.28 -0.97
C ALA A 112 1.83 5.29 -0.59
N GLY A 113 1.63 4.58 0.49
CA GLY A 113 2.53 3.59 1.05
C GLY A 113 1.98 3.18 2.40
N THR A 114 2.56 3.66 3.48
CA THR A 114 1.97 3.51 4.81
C THR A 114 0.85 4.51 4.99
N MET A 115 -0.38 4.05 5.06
CA MET A 115 -1.60 4.87 4.99
C MET A 115 -2.20 5.25 6.36
N GLY A 116 -1.40 5.24 7.43
CA GLY A 116 -1.82 5.77 8.72
C GLY A 116 -2.19 7.26 8.62
N LEU A 117 -3.26 7.69 9.28
CA LEU A 117 -3.80 9.06 9.18
C LEU A 117 -2.75 10.14 9.43
N VAL A 118 -1.92 9.96 10.46
CA VAL A 118 -0.86 10.92 10.79
C VAL A 118 0.25 10.92 9.74
N MET A 119 0.69 9.74 9.30
CA MET A 119 1.79 9.62 8.34
C MET A 119 1.40 10.10 6.95
N ARG A 120 0.19 9.79 6.49
CA ARG A 120 -0.29 10.15 5.17
C ARG A 120 -0.40 11.66 4.98
N ASP A 121 -1.01 12.35 5.94
CA ASP A 121 -1.38 13.76 5.79
C ASP A 121 -0.58 14.70 6.70
N GLY A 122 0.33 14.17 7.53
CA GLY A 122 1.10 14.95 8.50
C GLY A 122 1.90 16.12 7.89
N ILE A 123 2.48 15.89 6.70
CA ILE A 123 3.25 16.91 5.97
C ILE A 123 2.39 18.12 5.55
N ASN A 124 1.08 17.94 5.39
CA ASN A 124 0.18 19.03 4.98
C ASN A 124 0.10 20.16 6.02
N ARG A 125 0.31 19.87 7.30
CA ARG A 125 0.38 20.91 8.33
C ARG A 125 1.50 21.91 8.05
N LEU A 126 2.71 21.42 7.75
CA LEU A 126 3.85 22.25 7.37
C LEU A 126 3.56 22.98 6.06
N ARG A 127 3.06 22.31 5.05
CA ARG A 127 2.72 22.90 3.74
C ARG A 127 1.75 24.08 3.89
N HIS A 128 0.67 23.92 4.66
CA HIS A 128 -0.33 24.96 4.87
C HIS A 128 0.24 26.11 5.70
N ALA A 129 0.96 25.84 6.79
CA ALA A 129 1.53 26.86 7.65
C ALA A 129 2.56 27.74 6.94
N LYS A 130 3.31 27.15 6.00
CA LYS A 130 4.38 27.82 5.25
C LYS A 130 3.97 28.27 3.85
N GLN A 131 2.74 27.96 3.42
CA GLN A 131 2.25 28.23 2.06
C GLN A 131 3.13 27.59 0.97
N TYR A 132 3.64 26.41 1.24
CA TYR A 132 4.41 25.63 0.29
C TYR A 132 3.54 25.06 -0.83
N SER A 133 4.13 24.77 -1.98
CA SER A 133 3.43 24.22 -3.14
C SER A 133 2.68 22.94 -2.82
N GLY A 134 1.50 22.81 -3.40
CA GLY A 134 0.71 21.58 -3.39
C GLY A 134 0.91 20.73 -4.64
N GLU A 135 0.23 19.60 -4.71
CA GLU A 135 0.24 18.72 -5.87
C GLU A 135 -1.17 18.46 -6.39
N HIS A 136 -1.31 18.29 -7.69
CA HIS A 136 -2.52 17.76 -8.30
C HIS A 136 -2.49 16.23 -8.26
N LYS A 137 -3.41 15.62 -7.51
CA LYS A 137 -3.51 14.15 -7.34
C LYS A 137 -4.30 13.52 -8.49
N THR A 138 -3.81 13.65 -9.73
CA THR A 138 -4.54 13.28 -10.94
C THR A 138 -3.91 12.12 -11.73
N ILE A 139 -2.91 11.42 -11.16
CA ILE A 139 -2.16 10.41 -11.92
C ILE A 139 -2.82 9.04 -11.91
N CYS A 140 -3.21 8.49 -10.76
CA CYS A 140 -3.80 7.15 -10.71
C CYS A 140 -5.17 7.09 -10.02
N THR A 141 -5.24 7.32 -8.72
CA THR A 141 -6.45 7.09 -7.92
C THR A 141 -7.59 8.02 -8.31
N THR A 142 -7.33 9.31 -8.47
CA THR A 142 -8.37 10.30 -8.78
C THR A 142 -9.00 10.08 -10.17
N PRO A 143 -8.26 9.84 -11.25
CA PRO A 143 -8.85 9.48 -12.54
C PRO A 143 -9.67 8.19 -12.47
N SER A 144 -9.18 7.16 -11.75
CA SER A 144 -9.91 5.90 -11.57
C SER A 144 -11.23 6.12 -10.82
N PHE A 145 -11.22 6.92 -9.75
CA PHE A 145 -12.43 7.26 -9.00
C PHE A 145 -13.43 8.05 -9.85
N ASN A 146 -12.96 9.01 -10.62
CA ASN A 146 -13.82 9.79 -11.52
C ASN A 146 -14.48 8.91 -12.57
N GLY A 147 -13.74 7.99 -13.18
CA GLY A 147 -14.28 7.03 -14.13
C GLY A 147 -15.32 6.11 -13.47
N PHE A 148 -15.04 5.61 -12.28
CA PHE A 148 -15.96 4.76 -11.51
C PHE A 148 -17.26 5.51 -11.15
N ILE A 149 -17.14 6.73 -10.62
CA ILE A 149 -18.30 7.57 -10.26
C ILE A 149 -19.14 7.93 -11.49
N ALA A 150 -18.50 8.19 -12.64
CA ALA A 150 -19.22 8.47 -13.88
C ALA A 150 -20.13 7.31 -14.32
N GLY A 151 -19.69 6.06 -14.08
CA GLY A 151 -20.48 4.88 -14.41
C GLY A 151 -21.49 4.46 -13.35
N THR A 152 -21.23 4.74 -12.07
CA THR A 152 -21.99 4.19 -10.93
C THR A 152 -22.71 5.24 -10.07
N GLY A 153 -22.42 6.52 -10.29
CA GLY A 153 -22.99 7.65 -9.54
C GLY A 153 -22.33 7.91 -8.18
N LYS A 154 -21.60 6.97 -7.63
CA LYS A 154 -20.92 7.11 -6.31
C LYS A 154 -19.70 6.21 -6.21
N LEU A 155 -18.74 6.58 -5.36
CA LEU A 155 -17.59 5.75 -5.03
C LEU A 155 -17.98 4.77 -3.90
N ALA A 156 -18.46 3.59 -4.28
CA ALA A 156 -18.80 2.51 -3.35
C ALA A 156 -18.53 1.16 -4.02
N GLY A 157 -18.00 0.23 -3.25
CA GLY A 157 -17.84 -1.17 -3.65
C GLY A 157 -18.74 -2.09 -2.84
N VAL A 158 -18.82 -3.34 -3.23
CA VAL A 158 -19.44 -4.43 -2.48
C VAL A 158 -18.47 -5.00 -1.46
N ASP A 159 -18.96 -5.79 -0.50
CA ASP A 159 -18.12 -6.54 0.41
C ASP A 159 -17.29 -7.57 -0.37
N PRO A 160 -15.95 -7.56 -0.27
CA PRO A 160 -15.11 -8.52 -0.99
C PRO A 160 -15.40 -9.99 -0.67
N ARG A 161 -16.04 -10.29 0.46
CA ARG A 161 -16.48 -11.65 0.82
C ARG A 161 -17.54 -12.20 -0.14
N GLU A 162 -18.34 -11.33 -0.77
CA GLU A 162 -19.35 -11.70 -1.76
C GLU A 162 -18.75 -12.34 -3.04
N MET A 163 -17.44 -12.20 -3.25
CA MET A 163 -16.76 -12.94 -4.33
C MET A 163 -16.89 -14.45 -4.17
N SER A 164 -17.02 -14.95 -2.92
CA SER A 164 -17.24 -16.38 -2.67
C SER A 164 -18.64 -16.86 -3.05
N ASP A 165 -19.58 -15.95 -3.20
CA ASP A 165 -20.97 -16.24 -3.55
C ASP A 165 -21.29 -15.97 -5.04
N SER A 166 -20.28 -15.53 -5.80
CA SER A 166 -20.37 -15.25 -7.22
C SER A 166 -20.13 -16.49 -8.06
N ASP A 167 -20.81 -16.64 -9.20
CA ASP A 167 -20.57 -17.73 -10.15
C ASP A 167 -19.41 -17.44 -11.08
N GLN A 168 -19.04 -16.15 -11.24
CA GLN A 168 -17.89 -15.71 -12.01
C GLN A 168 -17.25 -14.46 -11.36
N VAL A 169 -15.93 -14.47 -11.28
CA VAL A 169 -15.13 -13.31 -10.85
C VAL A 169 -14.22 -12.89 -12.00
N ILE A 170 -14.18 -11.60 -12.27
CA ILE A 170 -13.27 -10.99 -13.26
C ILE A 170 -12.25 -10.14 -12.50
N LEU A 171 -10.97 -10.50 -12.60
CA LEU A 171 -9.86 -9.72 -12.07
C LEU A 171 -9.20 -8.98 -13.24
N TRP A 172 -9.30 -7.65 -13.23
CA TRP A 172 -8.84 -6.82 -14.33
C TRP A 172 -7.74 -5.88 -13.89
N GLY A 173 -6.54 -6.00 -14.51
CA GLY A 173 -5.39 -5.15 -14.24
C GLY A 173 -4.82 -5.28 -12.83
N THR A 174 -4.99 -6.45 -12.18
CA THR A 174 -4.50 -6.67 -10.82
C THR A 174 -3.91 -8.07 -10.64
N ASN A 175 -2.71 -8.13 -10.05
CA ASN A 175 -2.08 -9.39 -9.66
C ASN A 175 -2.45 -9.75 -8.21
N ALA A 176 -3.72 -10.09 -7.99
CA ALA A 176 -4.28 -10.31 -6.66
C ALA A 176 -3.55 -11.41 -5.86
N ALA A 177 -3.07 -12.46 -6.52
CA ALA A 177 -2.29 -13.52 -5.88
C ALA A 177 -1.01 -13.00 -5.18
N SER A 178 -0.43 -11.89 -5.66
CA SER A 178 0.78 -11.30 -5.09
C SER A 178 0.52 -10.04 -4.26
N THR A 179 -0.56 -9.31 -4.55
CA THR A 179 -0.78 -7.97 -4.00
C THR A 179 -2.06 -7.83 -3.19
N GLN A 180 -2.98 -8.79 -3.31
CA GLN A 180 -4.30 -8.75 -2.66
C GLN A 180 -4.71 -10.17 -2.24
N VAL A 181 -3.89 -10.80 -1.41
CA VAL A 181 -4.01 -12.23 -1.09
C VAL A 181 -5.38 -12.64 -0.54
N ASN A 182 -6.05 -11.77 0.21
CA ASN A 182 -7.38 -12.03 0.74
C ASN A 182 -8.46 -12.03 -0.35
N VAL A 183 -8.34 -11.20 -1.37
CA VAL A 183 -9.20 -11.26 -2.56
C VAL A 183 -9.10 -12.64 -3.19
N MET A 184 -7.88 -13.14 -3.41
CA MET A 184 -7.69 -14.49 -3.95
C MET A 184 -8.25 -15.58 -3.04
N SER A 185 -8.18 -15.43 -1.72
CA SER A 185 -8.79 -16.40 -0.79
C SER A 185 -10.30 -16.52 -1.00
N HIS A 186 -11.01 -15.41 -1.18
CA HIS A 186 -12.45 -15.42 -1.44
C HIS A 186 -12.79 -15.95 -2.84
N VAL A 187 -12.01 -15.60 -3.85
CA VAL A 187 -12.14 -16.18 -5.21
C VAL A 187 -11.97 -17.69 -5.18
N LEU A 188 -10.93 -18.19 -4.52
CA LEU A 188 -10.67 -19.64 -4.42
C LEU A 188 -11.76 -20.37 -3.62
N LYS A 189 -12.30 -19.74 -2.58
CA LYS A 189 -13.44 -20.27 -1.83
C LYS A 189 -14.67 -20.44 -2.74
N GLY A 190 -15.01 -19.43 -3.53
CA GLY A 190 -16.11 -19.52 -4.52
C GLY A 190 -15.89 -20.63 -5.53
N ARG A 191 -14.66 -20.78 -6.03
CA ARG A 191 -14.30 -21.90 -6.94
C ARG A 191 -14.50 -23.28 -6.31
N GLN A 192 -14.07 -23.45 -5.05
CA GLN A 192 -14.21 -24.72 -4.34
C GLN A 192 -15.67 -25.07 -3.99
N GLN A 193 -16.45 -24.09 -3.58
CA GLN A 193 -17.80 -24.32 -3.06
C GLN A 193 -18.87 -24.33 -4.15
N ARG A 194 -18.66 -23.58 -5.23
CA ARG A 194 -19.69 -23.32 -6.25
C ARG A 194 -19.24 -23.61 -7.68
N GLY A 195 -17.98 -23.92 -7.89
CA GLY A 195 -17.41 -24.05 -9.23
C GLY A 195 -17.29 -22.69 -9.95
N ALA A 196 -17.18 -21.58 -9.21
CA ALA A 196 -17.08 -20.24 -9.77
C ALA A 196 -15.90 -20.12 -10.76
N ARG A 197 -16.12 -19.43 -11.87
CA ARG A 197 -15.10 -19.21 -12.90
C ARG A 197 -14.28 -17.98 -12.57
N LEU A 198 -12.97 -18.05 -12.85
CA LEU A 198 -12.05 -16.92 -12.75
C LEU A 198 -11.63 -16.50 -14.16
N VAL A 199 -11.95 -15.25 -14.51
CA VAL A 199 -11.44 -14.56 -15.69
C VAL A 199 -10.40 -13.53 -15.25
N VAL A 200 -9.25 -13.51 -15.91
CA VAL A 200 -8.21 -12.50 -15.65
C VAL A 200 -7.91 -11.75 -16.94
N VAL A 201 -8.00 -10.42 -16.85
CA VAL A 201 -7.60 -9.50 -17.92
C VAL A 201 -6.36 -8.74 -17.45
N ASP A 202 -5.25 -8.90 -18.14
CA ASP A 202 -3.99 -8.22 -17.79
C ASP A 202 -3.08 -8.13 -19.04
N THR A 203 -2.04 -7.32 -18.94
CA THR A 203 -1.06 -7.12 -20.03
C THR A 203 0.02 -8.21 -20.08
N TYR A 204 0.12 -9.06 -19.06
CA TYR A 204 1.07 -10.18 -19.02
C TYR A 204 0.55 -11.33 -18.14
N ASN A 205 1.04 -12.52 -18.39
CA ASN A 205 0.65 -13.74 -17.68
C ASN A 205 1.29 -13.82 -16.29
N ASN A 206 0.74 -13.10 -15.32
CA ASN A 206 1.18 -13.05 -13.93
C ASN A 206 0.69 -14.25 -13.10
N ALA A 207 1.01 -14.25 -11.78
CA ALA A 207 0.65 -15.34 -10.87
C ALA A 207 -0.87 -15.55 -10.71
N THR A 208 -1.66 -14.49 -10.89
CA THR A 208 -3.13 -14.55 -10.87
C THR A 208 -3.65 -15.12 -12.18
N ALA A 209 -3.13 -14.66 -13.31
CA ALA A 209 -3.51 -15.11 -14.64
C ALA A 209 -3.27 -16.61 -14.83
N LYS A 210 -2.20 -17.17 -14.23
CA LYS A 210 -1.90 -18.63 -14.24
C LYS A 210 -2.96 -19.48 -13.52
N GLN A 211 -3.82 -18.87 -12.72
CA GLN A 211 -4.90 -19.56 -12.01
C GLN A 211 -6.28 -19.36 -12.67
N ALA A 212 -6.34 -18.57 -13.75
CA ALA A 212 -7.57 -18.26 -14.44
C ALA A 212 -8.09 -19.42 -15.29
N ASP A 213 -9.41 -19.52 -15.39
CA ASP A 213 -10.07 -20.41 -16.39
C ASP A 213 -10.03 -19.76 -17.78
N LEU A 214 -10.01 -18.41 -17.83
CA LEU A 214 -9.81 -17.64 -19.04
C LEU A 214 -8.85 -16.48 -18.75
N PHE A 215 -7.74 -16.43 -19.44
CA PHE A 215 -6.82 -15.30 -19.43
C PHE A 215 -6.93 -14.52 -20.75
N VAL A 216 -7.25 -13.21 -20.63
CA VAL A 216 -7.31 -12.29 -21.76
C VAL A 216 -6.11 -11.35 -21.66
N CYS A 217 -5.12 -11.57 -22.54
CA CYS A 217 -3.95 -10.71 -22.62
C CYS A 217 -4.24 -9.51 -23.52
N VAL A 218 -4.33 -8.31 -22.93
CA VAL A 218 -4.57 -7.08 -23.67
C VAL A 218 -3.26 -6.33 -23.96
N ARG A 219 -3.23 -5.57 -25.05
CA ARG A 219 -2.13 -4.64 -25.27
C ARG A 219 -2.25 -3.48 -24.28
N PRO A 220 -1.14 -2.99 -23.69
CA PRO A 220 -1.20 -1.82 -22.80
C PRO A 220 -1.96 -0.66 -23.45
N GLY A 221 -2.90 -0.05 -22.70
CA GLY A 221 -3.73 1.06 -23.17
C GLY A 221 -4.97 0.67 -24.00
N THR A 222 -5.28 -0.64 -24.15
CA THR A 222 -6.46 -1.09 -24.91
C THR A 222 -7.60 -1.61 -24.04
N ASP A 223 -7.51 -1.47 -22.72
CA ASP A 223 -8.53 -1.94 -21.76
C ASP A 223 -9.91 -1.33 -22.05
N GLY A 224 -9.95 -0.02 -22.37
CA GLY A 224 -11.19 0.67 -22.72
C GLY A 224 -11.82 0.13 -23.99
N ALA A 225 -11.03 -0.26 -25.00
CA ALA A 225 -11.54 -0.85 -26.22
C ALA A 225 -12.14 -2.25 -25.95
N LEU A 226 -11.50 -3.06 -25.10
CA LEU A 226 -12.06 -4.35 -24.68
C LEU A 226 -13.37 -4.13 -23.91
N ALA A 227 -13.41 -3.18 -22.98
CA ALA A 227 -14.62 -2.88 -22.21
C ALA A 227 -15.79 -2.48 -23.13
N CYS A 228 -15.55 -1.60 -24.10
CA CYS A 228 -16.55 -1.23 -25.11
C CYS A 228 -17.02 -2.41 -25.98
N GLY A 229 -16.10 -3.35 -26.26
CA GLY A 229 -16.44 -4.55 -27.03
C GLY A 229 -17.26 -5.59 -26.25
N ILE A 230 -17.24 -5.53 -24.92
CA ILE A 230 -18.04 -6.42 -24.04
C ILE A 230 -19.46 -5.85 -23.85
N MET A 231 -19.62 -4.52 -23.82
CA MET A 231 -20.90 -3.83 -23.71
C MET A 231 -21.73 -3.94 -25.00
#